data_cb88a459d410233fb496d1cee77de17f
#
_entry.id   cb88a459d410233fb496d1cee77de17f
#
_cell.length_a   1.000
_cell.length_b   1.000
_cell.length_c   1.000
_cell.angle_alpha   90.00
_cell.angle_beta   90.00
_cell.angle_gamma   90.00
#
_symmetry.space_group_name_H-M   'P 1'
#
loop_
_entity.id
_entity.type
_entity.pdbx_description
1 polymer ?
#
loop_
_entity_poly.entity_id
_entity_poly.type
_entity_poly.pdbx_seq_one_letter_code
_entity_poly.pdbx_strand_id
1 'polypeptide(L)'
;NNKKLNLISDIRDESSEEIRIIIEPKSRNLEPKNLMESIFRHTDMEINYNLNLNVLDENGHPRVMSLKKAIIAWLNHRKEVLIRVSDFALSKVNNRLEILESYLIVYLNLDEIIKIIREDENPRTNLVKKFSLNESQANAILDMRLRNLRQLEEVEIRNEKEKLVKKKNELEVLLKSESSQWTTIKKQIDEIKSKFKNKANRKTQILNNFILTKPSNTFDVIREPLTVIISEKGWVKCIKGHKVDQSSLKLKDKDNIQIVLEILTTDQIILFAENGKFYSLPAHKLPSGRGYGEPLSLIIDGLEENKVIFGAKYLPQMKLLLVSSKGNGFIVYAEKVFSTRKSGKQVLNLKNNDIAVSCSIINGDMLAVVGENRKLLIFPIKDVPLLDKGKGVILQRYKDGGCSDAISFKLQDGLIWFQKAGRKRTEKEIVNWLGKRGGTGKMPPMGFPNPPRFNH
;
A
#
# COMPACT_ATOMS: atom_id res chain seq x y z
N ASN A 1 -28.22 -16.42 -2.16
CA ASN A 1 -29.51 -15.77 -1.83
C ASN A 1 -29.54 -14.95 -0.54
N ASN A 2 -28.40 -14.78 0.14
CA ASN A 2 -28.34 -14.06 1.42
C ASN A 2 -28.29 -12.53 1.30
N LYS A 3 -28.67 -11.95 0.16
CA LYS A 3 -28.65 -10.50 -0.14
C LYS A 3 -27.30 -9.79 0.14
N LYS A 4 -26.20 -10.54 0.21
CA LYS A 4 -24.86 -9.99 0.45
C LYS A 4 -24.31 -9.23 -0.76
N LEU A 5 -24.71 -9.58 -1.97
CA LEU A 5 -24.30 -8.96 -3.22
C LEU A 5 -25.49 -8.21 -3.86
N ASN A 6 -25.68 -6.96 -3.42
CA ASN A 6 -26.79 -6.12 -3.90
C ASN A 6 -26.60 -5.58 -5.32
N LEU A 7 -25.40 -5.69 -5.88
CA LEU A 7 -25.01 -5.12 -7.18
C LEU A 7 -25.28 -6.07 -8.35
N ILE A 8 -25.59 -7.34 -8.08
CA ILE A 8 -25.81 -8.38 -9.08
C ILE A 8 -27.30 -8.52 -9.36
N SER A 9 -27.66 -8.59 -10.64
CA SER A 9 -29.01 -8.89 -11.12
C SER A 9 -29.21 -10.39 -11.29
N ASP A 10 -28.27 -11.04 -12.00
CA ASP A 10 -28.34 -12.47 -12.33
C ASP A 10 -26.97 -13.10 -12.44
N ILE A 11 -26.88 -14.41 -12.20
CA ILE A 11 -25.68 -15.22 -12.36
C ILE A 11 -26.05 -16.48 -13.12
N ARG A 12 -25.38 -16.71 -14.25
CA ARG A 12 -25.58 -17.90 -15.10
C ARG A 12 -24.27 -18.65 -15.27
N ASP A 13 -24.35 -19.95 -15.19
CA ASP A 13 -23.24 -20.85 -15.53
C ASP A 13 -23.43 -21.35 -16.98
N GLU A 14 -22.53 -20.92 -17.85
CA GLU A 14 -22.46 -21.31 -19.26
C GLU A 14 -21.20 -22.15 -19.51
N SER A 15 -20.74 -22.88 -18.51
CA SER A 15 -19.58 -23.75 -18.62
C SER A 15 -19.83 -24.90 -19.57
N SER A 16 -18.85 -25.16 -20.47
CA SER A 16 -18.79 -26.36 -21.34
C SER A 16 -17.43 -27.03 -21.14
N GLU A 17 -16.57 -27.08 -22.15
CA GLU A 17 -15.16 -27.49 -22.00
C GLU A 17 -14.33 -26.48 -21.20
N GLU A 18 -14.71 -25.19 -21.27
CA GLU A 18 -14.16 -24.11 -20.48
C GLU A 18 -15.17 -23.64 -19.43
N ILE A 19 -14.66 -23.35 -18.23
CA ILE A 19 -15.48 -22.79 -17.14
C ILE A 19 -15.82 -21.34 -17.47
N ARG A 20 -17.14 -21.03 -17.61
CA ARG A 20 -17.63 -19.69 -17.92
C ARG A 20 -18.83 -19.33 -17.07
N ILE A 21 -18.64 -18.39 -16.17
CA ILE A 21 -19.71 -17.82 -15.32
C ILE A 21 -20.00 -16.41 -15.78
N ILE A 22 -21.26 -16.12 -16.12
CA ILE A 22 -21.72 -14.78 -16.51
C ILE A 22 -22.40 -14.13 -15.30
N ILE A 23 -21.96 -12.94 -14.96
CA ILE A 23 -22.51 -12.13 -13.88
C ILE A 23 -23.09 -10.85 -14.45
N GLU A 24 -24.40 -10.65 -14.31
CA GLU A 24 -25.10 -9.47 -14.80
C GLU A 24 -25.24 -8.42 -13.68
N PRO A 25 -24.76 -7.18 -13.88
CA PRO A 25 -24.95 -6.11 -12.91
C PRO A 25 -26.39 -5.59 -12.94
N LYS A 26 -26.90 -5.08 -11.80
CA LYS A 26 -28.22 -4.44 -11.72
C LYS A 26 -28.34 -3.12 -12.49
N SER A 27 -27.24 -2.44 -12.72
CA SER A 27 -27.20 -1.14 -13.41
C SER A 27 -26.09 -1.09 -14.43
N ARG A 28 -26.39 -0.55 -15.62
CA ARG A 28 -25.39 -0.29 -16.67
C ARG A 28 -24.33 0.73 -16.27
N ASN A 29 -24.60 1.56 -15.26
CA ASN A 29 -23.68 2.59 -14.75
C ASN A 29 -22.69 2.03 -13.71
N LEU A 30 -22.72 0.74 -13.41
CA LEU A 30 -21.80 0.11 -12.48
C LEU A 30 -20.47 -0.18 -13.18
N GLU A 31 -19.39 0.37 -12.64
CA GLU A 31 -18.05 0.06 -13.14
C GLU A 31 -17.69 -1.40 -12.89
N PRO A 32 -17.20 -2.14 -13.91
CA PRO A 32 -16.84 -3.56 -13.76
C PRO A 32 -15.84 -3.82 -12.64
N LYS A 33 -14.90 -2.90 -12.40
CA LYS A 33 -13.92 -3.01 -11.30
C LYS A 33 -14.58 -3.03 -9.94
N ASN A 34 -15.59 -2.18 -9.72
CA ASN A 34 -16.31 -2.10 -8.45
C ASN A 34 -17.13 -3.37 -8.20
N LEU A 35 -17.73 -3.94 -9.26
CA LEU A 35 -18.44 -5.21 -9.18
C LEU A 35 -17.50 -6.35 -8.79
N MET A 36 -16.33 -6.46 -9.46
CA MET A 36 -15.33 -7.48 -9.15
C MET A 36 -14.82 -7.37 -7.72
N GLU A 37 -14.55 -6.16 -7.24
CA GLU A 37 -14.07 -5.95 -5.88
C GLU A 37 -15.14 -6.27 -4.82
N SER A 38 -16.42 -6.01 -5.12
CA SER A 38 -17.54 -6.44 -4.28
C SER A 38 -17.65 -7.98 -4.23
N ILE A 39 -17.46 -8.66 -5.36
CA ILE A 39 -17.47 -10.13 -5.42
C ILE A 39 -16.31 -10.69 -4.60
N PHE A 40 -15.08 -10.19 -4.75
CA PHE A 40 -13.92 -10.62 -3.97
C PHE A 40 -14.13 -10.48 -2.47
N ARG A 41 -14.74 -9.38 -2.02
CA ARG A 41 -14.99 -9.14 -0.57
C ARG A 41 -16.04 -10.03 0.05
N HIS A 42 -17.07 -10.40 -0.70
CA HIS A 42 -18.25 -11.10 -0.17
C HIS A 42 -18.27 -12.57 -0.50
N THR A 43 -17.26 -13.07 -1.21
CA THR A 43 -17.14 -14.49 -1.60
C THR A 43 -15.73 -15.00 -1.34
N ASP A 44 -15.55 -16.31 -1.37
CA ASP A 44 -14.26 -16.98 -1.23
C ASP A 44 -13.38 -16.93 -2.50
N MET A 45 -13.71 -16.04 -3.45
CA MET A 45 -12.87 -15.80 -4.64
C MET A 45 -11.57 -15.08 -4.30
N GLU A 46 -11.53 -14.34 -3.19
CA GLU A 46 -10.32 -13.80 -2.60
C GLU A 46 -10.16 -14.38 -1.20
N ILE A 47 -9.02 -15.03 -0.96
CA ILE A 47 -8.68 -15.57 0.36
C ILE A 47 -7.33 -15.04 0.80
N ASN A 48 -7.21 -14.78 2.09
CA ASN A 48 -5.96 -14.42 2.72
C ASN A 48 -5.19 -15.67 3.13
N TYR A 49 -3.99 -15.83 2.60
CA TYR A 49 -3.12 -16.94 2.96
C TYR A 49 -2.00 -16.44 3.88
N ASN A 50 -2.01 -16.88 5.12
CA ASN A 50 -0.96 -16.53 6.07
C ASN A 50 0.29 -17.36 5.77
N LEU A 51 1.35 -16.72 5.30
CA LEU A 51 2.64 -17.35 5.10
C LEU A 51 3.44 -17.32 6.41
N ASN A 52 3.44 -18.46 7.11
CA ASN A 52 4.27 -18.66 8.30
C ASN A 52 5.30 -19.75 8.01
N LEU A 53 6.49 -19.37 7.55
CA LEU A 53 7.62 -20.29 7.30
C LEU A 53 8.38 -20.53 8.60
N ASN A 54 7.87 -21.45 9.42
CA ASN A 54 8.60 -21.95 10.57
C ASN A 54 9.49 -23.11 10.12
N VAL A 55 10.79 -22.89 10.06
CA VAL A 55 11.79 -23.83 9.52
C VAL A 55 12.95 -23.95 10.48
N LEU A 56 13.68 -25.07 10.40
CA LEU A 56 14.96 -25.22 11.10
C LEU A 56 16.04 -24.49 10.31
N ASP A 57 16.85 -23.69 11.00
CA ASP A 57 18.04 -23.08 10.42
C ASP A 57 19.18 -24.10 10.25
N GLU A 58 20.30 -23.66 9.71
CA GLU A 58 21.51 -24.46 9.50
C GLU A 58 22.05 -25.12 10.78
N ASN A 59 21.71 -24.58 11.96
CA ASN A 59 22.12 -25.09 13.27
C ASN A 59 21.04 -25.95 13.95
N GLY A 60 19.92 -26.20 13.25
CA GLY A 60 18.79 -26.96 13.78
C GLY A 60 17.87 -26.20 14.72
N HIS A 61 17.99 -24.85 14.80
CA HIS A 61 17.10 -24.04 15.62
C HIS A 61 15.82 -23.68 14.87
N PRO A 62 14.63 -23.83 15.46
CA PRO A 62 13.38 -23.43 14.85
C PRO A 62 13.26 -21.90 14.79
N ARG A 63 13.03 -21.37 13.58
CA ARG A 63 12.86 -19.93 13.35
C ARG A 63 11.79 -19.65 12.29
N VAL A 64 11.07 -18.57 12.49
CA VAL A 64 10.20 -18.01 11.44
C VAL A 64 11.07 -17.20 10.49
N MET A 65 11.16 -17.63 9.23
CA MET A 65 11.97 -16.98 8.22
C MET A 65 11.13 -16.38 7.10
N SER A 66 11.62 -15.28 6.51
CA SER A 66 11.11 -14.83 5.22
C SER A 66 11.54 -15.79 4.11
N LEU A 67 10.79 -15.86 3.01
CA LEU A 67 11.14 -16.71 1.86
C LEU A 67 12.57 -16.50 1.40
N LYS A 68 13.03 -15.24 1.32
CA LYS A 68 14.43 -14.92 0.95
C LYS A 68 15.43 -15.53 1.92
N LYS A 69 15.22 -15.42 3.23
CA LYS A 69 16.11 -15.99 4.25
C LYS A 69 16.12 -17.51 4.18
N ALA A 70 14.97 -18.14 4.01
CA ALA A 70 14.88 -19.60 3.89
C ALA A 70 15.63 -20.13 2.64
N ILE A 71 15.52 -19.44 1.49
CA ILE A 71 16.29 -19.81 0.29
C ILE A 71 17.78 -19.62 0.49
N ILE A 72 18.23 -18.55 1.14
CA ILE A 72 19.67 -18.32 1.42
C ILE A 72 20.19 -19.40 2.37
N ALA A 73 19.48 -19.74 3.43
CA ALA A 73 19.86 -20.81 4.35
C ALA A 73 19.97 -22.16 3.62
N TRP A 74 19.01 -22.49 2.74
CA TRP A 74 19.06 -23.69 1.92
C TRP A 74 20.28 -23.71 0.98
N LEU A 75 20.62 -22.59 0.33
CA LEU A 75 21.79 -22.48 -0.54
C LEU A 75 23.09 -22.68 0.22
N ASN A 76 23.22 -22.10 1.41
CA ASN A 76 24.37 -22.28 2.28
C ASN A 76 24.54 -23.74 2.69
N HIS A 77 23.44 -24.36 3.15
CA HIS A 77 23.46 -25.79 3.48
C HIS A 77 23.79 -26.65 2.26
N ARG A 78 23.28 -26.34 1.07
CA ARG A 78 23.61 -27.06 -0.16
C ARG A 78 25.08 -26.97 -0.51
N LYS A 79 25.71 -25.79 -0.31
CA LYS A 79 27.13 -25.58 -0.47
C LYS A 79 27.96 -26.46 0.50
N GLU A 80 27.59 -26.48 1.76
CA GLU A 80 28.21 -27.30 2.78
C GLU A 80 28.14 -28.80 2.43
N VAL A 81 26.96 -29.27 2.02
CA VAL A 81 26.78 -30.66 1.57
C VAL A 81 27.63 -30.97 0.35
N LEU A 82 27.73 -30.04 -0.62
CA LEU A 82 28.57 -30.20 -1.80
C LEU A 82 30.05 -30.39 -1.40
N ILE A 83 30.52 -29.56 -0.47
CA ILE A 83 31.93 -29.67 0.04
C ILE A 83 32.15 -31.02 0.70
N ARG A 84 31.27 -31.43 1.62
CA ARG A 84 31.40 -32.74 2.31
C ARG A 84 31.38 -33.92 1.35
N VAL A 85 30.48 -33.91 0.39
CA VAL A 85 30.38 -34.97 -0.62
C VAL A 85 31.63 -35.00 -1.50
N SER A 86 32.13 -33.83 -1.89
CA SER A 86 33.35 -33.72 -2.72
C SER A 86 34.61 -34.16 -1.96
N ASP A 87 34.75 -33.80 -0.70
CA ASP A 87 35.85 -34.20 0.14
C ASP A 87 35.88 -35.73 0.36
N PHE A 88 34.73 -36.32 0.65
CA PHE A 88 34.59 -37.77 0.76
C PHE A 88 34.89 -38.48 -0.57
N ALA A 89 34.47 -37.91 -1.69
CA ALA A 89 34.79 -38.45 -3.01
C ALA A 89 36.29 -38.34 -3.30
N LEU A 90 36.93 -37.23 -2.92
CA LEU A 90 38.38 -37.03 -3.06
C LEU A 90 39.18 -38.06 -2.24
N SER A 91 38.76 -38.30 -0.99
CA SER A 91 39.38 -39.33 -0.14
C SER A 91 39.29 -40.74 -0.77
N LYS A 92 38.13 -41.10 -1.31
CA LYS A 92 37.97 -42.38 -2.04
C LYS A 92 38.82 -42.46 -3.29
N VAL A 93 38.92 -41.37 -4.05
CA VAL A 93 39.77 -41.32 -5.26
C VAL A 93 41.24 -41.44 -4.89
N ASN A 94 41.70 -40.73 -3.82
CA ASN A 94 43.07 -40.83 -3.36
C ASN A 94 43.42 -42.26 -2.89
N ASN A 95 42.58 -42.87 -2.07
CA ASN A 95 42.82 -44.27 -1.64
C ASN A 95 42.89 -45.25 -2.81
N ARG A 96 42.00 -45.06 -3.83
CA ARG A 96 42.06 -45.93 -5.02
C ARG A 96 43.29 -45.67 -5.87
N LEU A 97 43.71 -44.41 -6.04
CA LEU A 97 44.96 -44.05 -6.74
C LEU A 97 46.20 -44.67 -6.06
N GLU A 98 46.22 -44.63 -4.75
CA GLU A 98 47.30 -45.23 -3.96
C GLU A 98 47.43 -46.74 -4.20
N ILE A 99 46.29 -47.46 -4.26
CA ILE A 99 46.26 -48.88 -4.60
C ILE A 99 46.69 -49.11 -6.05
N LEU A 100 46.23 -48.33 -7.01
CA LEU A 100 46.64 -48.46 -8.42
C LEU A 100 48.10 -48.16 -8.63
N GLU A 101 48.69 -47.22 -7.87
CA GLU A 101 50.15 -46.94 -7.88
C GLU A 101 50.91 -48.10 -7.38
N SER A 102 50.46 -48.77 -6.31
CA SER A 102 51.14 -49.98 -5.83
C SER A 102 51.07 -51.11 -6.88
N TYR A 103 49.95 -51.26 -7.60
CA TYR A 103 49.87 -52.26 -8.66
C TYR A 103 50.78 -51.94 -9.83
N LEU A 104 50.96 -50.69 -10.21
CA LEU A 104 51.91 -50.28 -11.26
C LEU A 104 53.37 -50.56 -10.85
N ILE A 105 53.73 -50.43 -9.56
CA ILE A 105 55.01 -50.80 -9.04
C ILE A 105 55.26 -52.30 -9.18
N VAL A 106 54.22 -53.14 -8.96
CA VAL A 106 54.36 -54.61 -9.15
C VAL A 106 54.66 -54.94 -10.61
N TYR A 107 53.94 -54.28 -11.58
CA TYR A 107 54.22 -54.54 -13.00
C TYR A 107 55.64 -54.18 -13.42
N LEU A 108 56.27 -53.15 -12.84
CA LEU A 108 57.59 -52.71 -13.14
C LEU A 108 58.70 -53.61 -12.49
N ASN A 109 58.36 -54.33 -11.41
CA ASN A 109 59.31 -55.10 -10.59
C ASN A 109 58.78 -56.50 -10.28
N LEU A 110 58.11 -57.16 -11.24
CA LEU A 110 57.37 -58.40 -11.04
C LEU A 110 58.16 -59.51 -10.43
N ASP A 111 59.31 -59.83 -11.04
CA ASP A 111 60.18 -60.94 -10.62
C ASP A 111 60.70 -60.74 -9.20
N GLU A 112 61.08 -59.52 -8.87
CA GLU A 112 61.62 -59.16 -7.57
C GLU A 112 60.55 -59.23 -6.47
N ILE A 113 59.37 -58.79 -6.74
CA ILE A 113 58.17 -58.82 -5.80
C ILE A 113 57.76 -60.28 -5.57
N ILE A 114 57.70 -61.11 -6.62
CA ILE A 114 57.42 -62.54 -6.48
C ILE A 114 58.48 -63.23 -5.63
N LYS A 115 59.76 -62.89 -5.82
CA LYS A 115 60.88 -63.46 -5.03
C LYS A 115 60.71 -63.11 -3.54
N ILE A 116 60.43 -61.84 -3.21
CA ILE A 116 60.17 -61.38 -1.82
C ILE A 116 58.98 -62.13 -1.21
N ILE A 117 57.92 -62.33 -1.94
CA ILE A 117 56.69 -62.99 -1.43
C ILE A 117 57.01 -64.51 -1.16
N ARG A 118 57.81 -65.13 -1.93
CA ARG A 118 58.10 -66.55 -1.81
C ARG A 118 59.24 -66.93 -0.84
N GLU A 119 60.26 -66.10 -0.70
CA GLU A 119 61.51 -66.43 -0.01
C GLU A 119 61.64 -65.73 1.36
N ASP A 120 60.93 -64.61 1.59
CA ASP A 120 61.11 -63.85 2.82
C ASP A 120 60.13 -64.30 3.91
N GLU A 121 60.59 -64.36 5.16
CA GLU A 121 59.76 -64.69 6.34
C GLU A 121 58.71 -63.55 6.63
N ASN A 122 59.10 -62.33 6.31
CA ASN A 122 58.21 -61.14 6.54
C ASN A 122 58.04 -60.31 5.25
N PRO A 123 57.32 -60.77 4.23
CA PRO A 123 57.21 -60.13 2.92
C PRO A 123 56.63 -58.71 2.97
N ARG A 124 55.73 -58.47 3.87
CA ARG A 124 55.12 -57.14 4.06
C ARG A 124 56.12 -56.06 4.44
N THR A 125 56.92 -56.30 5.46
CA THR A 125 58.00 -55.38 5.93
C THR A 125 59.08 -55.13 4.91
N ASN A 126 59.41 -56.15 4.14
CA ASN A 126 60.43 -56.05 3.10
C ASN A 126 59.94 -55.29 1.86
N LEU A 127 58.67 -55.47 1.46
CA LEU A 127 58.07 -54.69 0.41
C LEU A 127 57.96 -53.21 0.79
N VAL A 128 57.57 -52.89 2.04
CA VAL A 128 57.48 -51.49 2.56
C VAL A 128 58.90 -50.85 2.50
N LYS A 129 59.90 -51.52 2.99
CA LYS A 129 61.28 -50.95 3.04
C LYS A 129 61.91 -50.78 1.65
N LYS A 130 61.77 -51.77 0.77
CA LYS A 130 62.45 -51.79 -0.51
C LYS A 130 61.83 -50.89 -1.56
N PHE A 131 60.53 -50.84 -1.62
CA PHE A 131 59.74 -50.02 -2.60
C PHE A 131 59.18 -48.74 -2.02
N SER A 132 59.51 -48.36 -0.77
CA SER A 132 59.04 -47.19 -0.07
C SER A 132 57.50 -47.09 -0.05
N LEU A 133 56.86 -48.26 0.16
CA LEU A 133 55.41 -48.40 0.19
C LEU A 133 54.92 -48.15 1.60
N ASN A 134 53.60 -47.72 1.70
CA ASN A 134 52.90 -47.75 2.96
C ASN A 134 52.25 -49.12 3.23
N GLU A 135 51.81 -49.34 4.47
CA GLU A 135 51.19 -50.62 4.85
C GLU A 135 49.95 -51.01 4.02
N SER A 136 49.10 -50.04 3.62
CA SER A 136 47.93 -50.28 2.79
C SER A 136 48.33 -50.74 1.38
N GLN A 137 49.37 -50.16 0.82
CA GLN A 137 49.89 -50.48 -0.48
C GLN A 137 50.54 -51.89 -0.47
N ALA A 138 51.35 -52.23 0.55
CA ALA A 138 51.90 -53.52 0.71
C ALA A 138 50.83 -54.60 0.87
N ASN A 139 49.83 -54.38 1.66
CA ASN A 139 48.69 -55.31 1.77
C ASN A 139 47.92 -55.46 0.44
N ALA A 140 47.68 -54.37 -0.30
CA ALA A 140 47.07 -54.45 -1.61
C ALA A 140 47.85 -55.27 -2.63
N ILE A 141 49.18 -55.25 -2.55
CA ILE A 141 50.07 -56.09 -3.36
C ILE A 141 49.93 -57.56 -2.96
N LEU A 142 50.00 -57.86 -1.65
CA LEU A 142 49.84 -59.22 -1.16
C LEU A 142 48.49 -59.86 -1.45
N ASP A 143 47.47 -59.08 -1.44
CA ASP A 143 46.10 -59.48 -1.75
C ASP A 143 45.73 -59.52 -3.28
N MET A 144 46.77 -59.20 -4.12
CA MET A 144 46.57 -59.16 -5.57
C MET A 144 46.32 -60.54 -6.14
N ARG A 145 45.27 -60.67 -6.94
CA ARG A 145 44.99 -61.95 -7.65
C ARG A 145 46.01 -62.14 -8.79
N LEU A 146 46.53 -63.36 -8.96
CA LEU A 146 47.47 -63.68 -10.03
C LEU A 146 46.94 -63.34 -11.45
N ARG A 147 45.65 -63.43 -11.69
CA ARG A 147 45.06 -63.04 -12.97
C ARG A 147 45.28 -61.56 -13.32
N ASN A 148 45.42 -60.71 -12.33
CA ASN A 148 45.62 -59.28 -12.52
C ASN A 148 47.04 -58.93 -13.01
N LEU A 149 47.96 -59.90 -13.07
CA LEU A 149 49.33 -59.77 -13.60
C LEU A 149 49.43 -59.83 -15.12
N ARG A 150 48.25 -59.96 -15.84
CA ARG A 150 48.24 -59.96 -17.30
C ARG A 150 48.49 -58.57 -17.88
N GLN A 151 49.13 -58.52 -19.04
CA GLN A 151 49.51 -57.28 -19.75
C GLN A 151 48.24 -56.44 -20.12
N LEU A 152 47.11 -57.07 -20.40
CA LEU A 152 45.84 -56.38 -20.69
C LEU A 152 45.25 -55.62 -19.47
N GLU A 153 45.47 -56.17 -18.28
CA GLU A 153 45.02 -55.56 -17.02
C GLU A 153 45.90 -54.33 -16.66
N GLU A 154 47.21 -54.33 -17.03
CA GLU A 154 48.06 -53.13 -16.86
C GLU A 154 47.52 -51.93 -17.64
N VAL A 155 47.09 -52.09 -18.87
CA VAL A 155 46.49 -51.02 -19.69
C VAL A 155 45.22 -50.51 -19.06
N GLU A 156 44.37 -51.40 -18.52
CA GLU A 156 43.15 -50.99 -17.83
C GLU A 156 43.44 -50.20 -16.55
N ILE A 157 44.42 -50.62 -15.77
CA ILE A 157 44.84 -49.91 -14.55
C ILE A 157 45.44 -48.54 -14.88
N ARG A 158 46.22 -48.41 -15.93
CA ARG A 158 46.74 -47.10 -16.40
C ARG A 158 45.62 -46.18 -16.84
N ASN A 159 44.64 -46.68 -17.59
CA ASN A 159 43.47 -45.94 -18.03
C ASN A 159 42.58 -45.52 -16.84
N GLU A 160 42.40 -46.40 -15.84
CA GLU A 160 41.69 -46.09 -14.60
C GLU A 160 42.41 -44.98 -13.82
N LYS A 161 43.74 -45.09 -13.68
CA LYS A 161 44.58 -44.09 -13.01
C LYS A 161 44.40 -42.71 -13.67
N GLU A 162 44.51 -42.61 -15.00
CA GLU A 162 44.35 -41.35 -15.71
C GLU A 162 42.98 -40.74 -15.49
N LYS A 163 41.91 -41.52 -15.52
CA LYS A 163 40.54 -41.05 -15.24
C LYS A 163 40.39 -40.52 -13.81
N LEU A 164 40.98 -41.25 -12.85
CA LEU A 164 40.94 -40.86 -11.45
C LEU A 164 41.78 -39.62 -11.15
N VAL A 165 42.94 -39.44 -11.80
CA VAL A 165 43.77 -38.22 -11.69
C VAL A 165 43.00 -37.01 -12.23
N LYS A 166 42.31 -37.13 -13.36
CA LYS A 166 41.46 -36.06 -13.86
C LYS A 166 40.37 -35.69 -12.85
N LYS A 167 39.67 -36.73 -12.32
CA LYS A 167 38.63 -36.54 -11.30
C LYS A 167 39.13 -35.93 -10.01
N LYS A 168 40.32 -36.34 -9.57
CA LYS A 168 41.04 -35.74 -8.42
C LYS A 168 41.24 -34.24 -8.63
N ASN A 169 41.83 -33.86 -9.77
CA ASN A 169 42.10 -32.45 -10.08
C ASN A 169 40.79 -31.63 -10.14
N GLU A 170 39.70 -32.16 -10.72
CA GLU A 170 38.40 -31.53 -10.74
C GLU A 170 37.83 -31.31 -9.33
N LEU A 171 37.95 -32.30 -8.45
CA LEU A 171 37.51 -32.22 -7.06
C LEU A 171 38.37 -31.24 -6.24
N GLU A 172 39.66 -31.23 -6.45
CA GLU A 172 40.57 -30.29 -5.77
C GLU A 172 40.27 -28.82 -6.17
N VAL A 173 40.04 -28.56 -7.46
CA VAL A 173 39.66 -27.24 -7.96
C VAL A 173 38.30 -26.82 -7.35
N LEU A 174 37.34 -27.75 -7.30
CA LEU A 174 36.04 -27.49 -6.71
C LEU A 174 36.12 -27.14 -5.22
N LEU A 175 36.94 -27.89 -4.45
CA LEU A 175 37.10 -27.66 -3.01
C LEU A 175 37.85 -26.35 -2.69
N LYS A 176 38.83 -25.96 -3.53
CA LYS A 176 39.61 -24.74 -3.34
C LYS A 176 38.92 -23.45 -3.77
N SER A 177 37.97 -23.52 -4.71
CA SER A 177 37.35 -22.35 -5.34
C SER A 177 35.90 -22.22 -5.01
N GLU A 178 35.54 -21.18 -4.26
CA GLU A 178 34.14 -20.85 -3.95
C GLU A 178 33.29 -20.55 -5.21
N SER A 179 33.88 -19.88 -6.19
CA SER A 179 33.25 -19.61 -7.48
C SER A 179 32.89 -20.91 -8.22
N SER A 180 33.76 -21.90 -8.17
CA SER A 180 33.54 -23.22 -8.77
C SER A 180 32.38 -23.98 -8.07
N GLN A 181 32.31 -23.87 -6.74
CA GLN A 181 31.21 -24.43 -5.93
C GLN A 181 29.88 -23.87 -6.34
N TRP A 182 29.76 -22.54 -6.41
CA TRP A 182 28.52 -21.88 -6.83
C TRP A 182 28.15 -22.19 -8.28
N THR A 183 29.10 -22.28 -9.16
CA THR A 183 28.89 -22.68 -10.56
C THR A 183 28.32 -24.10 -10.65
N THR A 184 28.82 -25.01 -9.82
CA THR A 184 28.33 -26.40 -9.75
C THR A 184 26.91 -26.47 -9.21
N ILE A 185 26.59 -25.70 -8.14
CA ILE A 185 25.25 -25.61 -7.59
C ILE A 185 24.28 -25.03 -8.62
N LYS A 186 24.71 -23.98 -9.36
CA LYS A 186 23.91 -23.39 -10.43
C LYS A 186 23.57 -24.43 -11.51
N LYS A 187 24.54 -25.21 -11.98
CA LYS A 187 24.30 -26.28 -12.95
C LYS A 187 23.26 -27.29 -12.45
N GLN A 188 23.35 -27.70 -11.19
CA GLN A 188 22.40 -28.66 -10.59
C GLN A 188 20.98 -28.06 -10.54
N ILE A 189 20.84 -26.77 -10.23
CA ILE A 189 19.55 -26.07 -10.24
C ILE A 189 19.00 -25.96 -11.66
N ASP A 190 19.85 -25.65 -12.65
CA ASP A 190 19.43 -25.56 -14.05
C ASP A 190 18.99 -26.90 -14.61
N GLU A 191 19.62 -28.02 -14.20
CA GLU A 191 19.17 -29.38 -14.53
C GLU A 191 17.78 -29.67 -13.95
N ILE A 192 17.55 -29.33 -12.69
CA ILE A 192 16.24 -29.45 -12.04
C ILE A 192 15.19 -28.61 -12.80
N LYS A 193 15.53 -27.37 -13.10
CA LYS A 193 14.67 -26.45 -13.86
C LYS A 193 14.27 -27.03 -15.22
N SER A 194 15.23 -27.66 -15.94
CA SER A 194 14.96 -28.27 -17.24
C SER A 194 14.05 -29.50 -17.12
N LYS A 195 14.27 -30.37 -16.12
CA LYS A 195 13.43 -31.55 -15.86
C LYS A 195 11.97 -31.20 -15.55
N PHE A 196 11.74 -30.07 -14.88
CA PHE A 196 10.39 -29.65 -14.44
C PHE A 196 9.75 -28.60 -15.33
N LYS A 197 10.44 -28.13 -16.41
CA LYS A 197 9.96 -27.04 -17.28
C LYS A 197 8.53 -27.22 -17.76
N ASN A 198 8.15 -28.42 -18.17
CA ASN A 198 6.81 -28.71 -18.69
C ASN A 198 5.76 -28.95 -17.58
N LYS A 199 6.19 -29.31 -16.37
CA LYS A 199 5.30 -29.56 -15.22
C LYS A 199 5.07 -28.32 -14.37
N ALA A 200 5.91 -27.28 -14.51
CA ALA A 200 5.91 -26.07 -13.71
C ALA A 200 5.20 -24.87 -14.37
N ASN A 201 4.44 -25.10 -15.46
CA ASN A 201 3.61 -24.04 -16.05
C ASN A 201 2.51 -23.64 -15.07
N ARG A 202 2.77 -22.53 -14.38
CA ARG A 202 1.79 -21.94 -13.46
C ARG A 202 0.71 -21.23 -14.26
N LYS A 203 -0.54 -21.57 -14.02
CA LYS A 203 -1.69 -20.75 -14.44
C LYS A 203 -1.79 -19.47 -13.59
N THR A 204 -1.22 -19.48 -12.37
CA THR A 204 -1.21 -18.37 -11.41
C THR A 204 -0.21 -17.30 -11.79
N GLN A 205 -0.63 -16.06 -11.83
CA GLN A 205 0.21 -14.88 -12.04
C GLN A 205 0.52 -14.20 -10.71
N ILE A 206 1.75 -13.70 -10.56
CA ILE A 206 2.14 -12.88 -9.41
C ILE A 206 2.05 -11.42 -9.87
N LEU A 207 1.13 -10.67 -9.29
CA LEU A 207 0.95 -9.25 -9.57
C LEU A 207 1.67 -8.44 -8.50
N ASN A 208 2.67 -7.66 -8.90
CA ASN A 208 3.46 -6.81 -7.97
C ASN A 208 2.72 -5.52 -7.56
N ASN A 209 1.71 -5.12 -8.32
CA ASN A 209 0.95 -3.87 -8.12
C ASN A 209 -0.52 -4.16 -7.80
N PHE A 210 -0.78 -5.01 -6.84
CA PHE A 210 -2.07 -4.95 -6.18
C PHE A 210 -2.07 -3.67 -5.36
N ILE A 211 -2.57 -2.57 -5.94
CA ILE A 211 -2.96 -1.41 -5.15
C ILE A 211 -4.10 -1.95 -4.29
N LEU A 212 -3.78 -2.28 -3.04
CA LEU A 212 -4.77 -2.33 -1.99
C LEU A 212 -5.38 -0.93 -1.96
N THR A 213 -6.36 -0.69 -2.81
CA THR A 213 -7.24 0.45 -2.64
C THR A 213 -7.75 0.29 -1.23
N LYS A 214 -7.38 1.24 -0.37
CA LYS A 214 -7.88 1.28 1.02
C LYS A 214 -9.37 0.98 0.95
N PRO A 215 -9.91 0.17 1.86
CA PRO A 215 -11.30 -0.22 1.82
C PRO A 215 -12.16 1.04 1.82
N SER A 216 -12.47 1.55 0.64
CA SER A 216 -13.52 2.54 0.49
C SER A 216 -14.80 1.73 0.53
N ASN A 217 -15.61 1.94 1.58
CA ASN A 217 -16.94 1.34 1.73
C ASN A 217 -17.92 1.76 0.60
N THR A 218 -17.38 2.23 -0.53
CA THR A 218 -18.12 2.80 -1.65
C THR A 218 -18.32 1.84 -2.82
N PHE A 219 -17.70 0.66 -2.80
CA PHE A 219 -17.79 -0.28 -3.94
C PHE A 219 -19.17 -0.88 -4.13
N ASP A 220 -19.96 -1.00 -3.05
CA ASP A 220 -21.32 -1.54 -3.09
C ASP A 220 -22.37 -0.48 -3.40
N VAL A 221 -21.95 0.76 -3.65
CA VAL A 221 -22.86 1.90 -3.87
C VAL A 221 -22.99 2.18 -5.37
N ILE A 222 -24.22 2.06 -5.87
CA ILE A 222 -24.53 2.46 -7.25
C ILE A 222 -24.32 3.97 -7.38
N ARG A 223 -23.57 4.39 -8.40
CA ARG A 223 -23.30 5.80 -8.68
C ARG A 223 -24.53 6.47 -9.28
N GLU A 224 -25.28 7.20 -8.44
CA GLU A 224 -26.46 7.95 -8.85
C GLU A 224 -26.31 9.43 -8.43
N PRO A 225 -26.93 10.38 -9.17
CA PRO A 225 -26.98 11.76 -8.75
C PRO A 225 -27.82 11.89 -7.48
N LEU A 226 -27.34 12.70 -6.54
CA LEU A 226 -27.93 12.90 -5.22
C LEU A 226 -27.85 14.39 -4.84
N THR A 227 -28.95 14.94 -4.34
CA THR A 227 -28.98 16.26 -3.73
C THR A 227 -29.08 16.11 -2.22
N VAL A 228 -28.11 16.62 -1.49
CA VAL A 228 -28.07 16.68 -0.03
C VAL A 228 -28.54 18.06 0.41
N ILE A 229 -29.51 18.09 1.31
CA ILE A 229 -30.11 19.32 1.86
C ILE A 229 -29.89 19.30 3.36
N ILE A 230 -29.33 20.39 3.89
CA ILE A 230 -29.14 20.60 5.32
C ILE A 230 -29.85 21.86 5.71
N SER A 231 -30.70 21.80 6.74
CA SER A 231 -31.45 22.92 7.25
C SER A 231 -30.72 23.70 8.34
N GLU A 232 -31.15 24.93 8.63
CA GLU A 232 -30.61 25.77 9.71
C GLU A 232 -30.70 25.13 11.10
N LYS A 233 -31.69 24.28 11.32
CA LYS A 233 -31.84 23.51 12.58
C LYS A 233 -31.09 22.18 12.59
N GLY A 234 -30.22 21.93 11.57
CA GLY A 234 -29.36 20.76 11.51
C GLY A 234 -30.06 19.47 11.08
N TRP A 235 -31.17 19.55 10.32
CA TRP A 235 -31.77 18.37 9.69
C TRP A 235 -31.12 18.10 8.36
N VAL A 236 -30.79 16.84 8.08
CA VAL A 236 -30.25 16.41 6.80
C VAL A 236 -31.19 15.48 6.07
N LYS A 237 -31.25 15.65 4.75
CA LYS A 237 -32.10 14.85 3.87
C LYS A 237 -31.44 14.73 2.50
N CYS A 238 -31.59 13.57 1.88
CA CYS A 238 -31.10 13.32 0.53
C CYS A 238 -32.25 13.03 -0.42
N ILE A 239 -32.14 13.56 -1.62
CA ILE A 239 -33.11 13.37 -2.70
C ILE A 239 -32.35 12.87 -3.94
N LYS A 240 -32.90 11.87 -4.63
CA LYS A 240 -32.36 11.39 -5.89
C LYS A 240 -32.48 12.44 -7.00
N GLY A 241 -31.40 12.60 -7.76
CA GLY A 241 -31.33 13.58 -8.84
C GLY A 241 -30.66 14.88 -8.43
N HIS A 242 -30.37 15.72 -9.44
CA HIS A 242 -29.91 17.10 -9.31
C HIS A 242 -31.04 18.06 -9.70
N LYS A 243 -30.87 19.35 -9.43
CA LYS A 243 -31.89 20.43 -9.73
C LYS A 243 -33.25 20.18 -9.08
N VAL A 244 -33.22 19.78 -7.82
CA VAL A 244 -34.45 19.59 -7.04
C VAL A 244 -35.11 20.95 -6.80
N ASP A 245 -36.43 21.03 -7.07
CA ASP A 245 -37.20 22.23 -6.76
C ASP A 245 -37.30 22.44 -5.24
N GLN A 246 -36.62 23.46 -4.76
CA GLN A 246 -36.53 23.78 -3.33
C GLN A 246 -37.88 24.20 -2.73
N SER A 247 -38.81 24.73 -3.55
CA SER A 247 -40.14 25.15 -3.11
C SER A 247 -41.05 23.96 -2.76
N SER A 248 -40.79 22.79 -3.33
CA SER A 248 -41.55 21.55 -3.09
C SER A 248 -41.09 20.77 -1.86
N LEU A 249 -40.06 21.24 -1.17
CA LEU A 249 -39.43 20.51 -0.07
C LEU A 249 -40.20 20.67 1.24
N LYS A 250 -40.57 19.55 1.86
CA LYS A 250 -41.12 19.55 3.21
C LYS A 250 -40.00 19.76 4.23
N LEU A 251 -40.00 20.90 4.89
CA LEU A 251 -39.17 21.23 6.04
C LEU A 251 -40.01 21.20 7.31
N LYS A 252 -39.37 21.12 8.47
CA LYS A 252 -40.04 21.30 9.75
C LYS A 252 -40.51 22.76 9.93
N ASP A 253 -41.49 22.95 10.76
CA ASP A 253 -42.07 24.28 11.03
C ASP A 253 -40.99 25.28 11.45
N LYS A 254 -40.97 26.42 10.79
CA LYS A 254 -40.02 27.53 11.00
C LYS A 254 -38.53 27.09 10.81
N ASP A 255 -38.26 26.21 9.85
CA ASP A 255 -36.92 25.85 9.45
C ASP A 255 -36.63 26.25 8.00
N ASN A 256 -35.42 26.62 7.68
CA ASN A 256 -35.00 27.07 6.35
C ASN A 256 -33.87 26.18 5.82
N ILE A 257 -33.71 26.18 4.50
CA ILE A 257 -32.58 25.50 3.85
C ILE A 257 -31.34 26.35 4.08
N GLN A 258 -30.28 25.73 4.58
CA GLN A 258 -28.97 26.37 4.78
C GLN A 258 -27.96 25.95 3.72
N ILE A 259 -27.85 24.63 3.45
CA ILE A 259 -26.86 24.08 2.54
C ILE A 259 -27.54 23.13 1.57
N VAL A 260 -27.23 23.29 0.27
CA VAL A 260 -27.65 22.36 -0.81
C VAL A 260 -26.42 21.91 -1.56
N LEU A 261 -26.21 20.59 -1.64
CA LEU A 261 -25.06 19.99 -2.32
C LEU A 261 -25.55 19.03 -3.41
N GLU A 262 -25.24 19.31 -4.65
CA GLU A 262 -25.44 18.40 -5.78
C GLU A 262 -24.20 17.52 -5.94
N ILE A 263 -24.31 16.24 -5.58
CA ILE A 263 -23.23 15.29 -5.50
C ILE A 263 -23.65 13.92 -6.04
N LEU A 264 -22.76 12.95 -5.96
CA LEU A 264 -23.07 11.55 -6.30
C LEU A 264 -23.12 10.71 -5.03
N THR A 265 -23.87 9.62 -5.06
CA THR A 265 -23.96 8.66 -3.94
C THR A 265 -22.57 8.13 -3.49
N THR A 266 -21.62 8.08 -4.41
CA THR A 266 -20.24 7.64 -4.15
C THR A 266 -19.33 8.71 -3.55
N ASP A 267 -19.80 9.97 -3.51
CA ASP A 267 -19.01 11.09 -3.01
C ASP A 267 -18.95 11.12 -1.47
N GLN A 268 -17.94 11.81 -0.98
CA GLN A 268 -17.79 12.17 0.43
C GLN A 268 -18.13 13.64 0.59
N ILE A 269 -18.80 13.99 1.69
CA ILE A 269 -19.03 15.39 2.08
C ILE A 269 -18.23 15.74 3.31
N ILE A 270 -17.85 17.00 3.43
CA ILE A 270 -17.27 17.59 4.62
C ILE A 270 -18.18 18.67 5.14
N LEU A 271 -18.39 18.67 6.44
CA LEU A 271 -19.19 19.65 7.16
C LEU A 271 -18.30 20.34 8.19
N PHE A 272 -18.43 21.64 8.33
CA PHE A 272 -17.71 22.43 9.34
C PHE A 272 -18.75 23.06 10.29
N ALA A 273 -18.49 22.93 11.59
CA ALA A 273 -19.42 23.42 12.63
C ALA A 273 -18.82 24.53 13.48
N GLU A 274 -19.67 25.24 14.22
CA GLU A 274 -19.33 26.36 15.11
C GLU A 274 -18.26 26.01 16.16
N ASN A 275 -18.15 24.72 16.53
CA ASN A 275 -17.11 24.24 17.46
C ASN A 275 -15.71 24.14 16.83
N GLY A 276 -15.53 24.52 15.57
CA GLY A 276 -14.25 24.46 14.86
C GLY A 276 -13.83 23.08 14.43
N LYS A 277 -14.73 22.10 14.44
CA LYS A 277 -14.50 20.73 13.97
C LYS A 277 -15.02 20.51 12.56
N PHE A 278 -14.30 19.64 11.84
CA PHE A 278 -14.77 19.06 10.58
C PHE A 278 -15.30 17.65 10.79
N TYR A 279 -16.36 17.33 10.11
CA TYR A 279 -17.00 16.02 10.06
C TYR A 279 -17.04 15.57 8.60
N SER A 280 -16.72 14.30 8.35
CA SER A 280 -16.73 13.75 7.00
C SER A 280 -17.72 12.59 6.93
N LEU A 281 -18.65 12.64 5.99
CA LEU A 281 -19.71 11.66 5.84
C LEU A 281 -19.76 11.14 4.40
N PRO A 282 -19.90 9.82 4.20
CA PRO A 282 -20.17 9.28 2.88
C PRO A 282 -21.62 9.55 2.48
N ALA A 283 -21.84 10.06 1.28
CA ALA A 283 -23.16 10.49 0.80
C ALA A 283 -24.20 9.37 0.83
N HIS A 284 -23.81 8.13 0.54
CA HIS A 284 -24.73 6.97 0.53
C HIS A 284 -25.27 6.58 1.92
N LYS A 285 -24.66 7.06 3.01
CA LYS A 285 -25.10 6.79 4.38
C LYS A 285 -26.05 7.85 4.93
N LEU A 286 -26.26 8.91 4.17
CA LEU A 286 -27.17 9.97 4.58
C LEU A 286 -28.63 9.54 4.38
N PRO A 287 -29.55 9.99 5.27
CA PRO A 287 -30.95 9.61 5.21
C PRO A 287 -31.62 10.08 3.91
N SER A 288 -32.31 9.18 3.23
CA SER A 288 -33.05 9.45 2.00
C SER A 288 -34.53 9.19 2.20
N GLY A 289 -35.39 9.98 1.55
CA GLY A 289 -36.83 9.75 1.60
C GLY A 289 -37.68 11.01 1.41
N ARG A 290 -39.02 10.82 1.48
CA ARG A 290 -40.01 11.86 1.30
C ARG A 290 -40.35 12.65 2.59
N GLY A 291 -39.76 12.26 3.74
CA GLY A 291 -40.01 12.87 5.05
C GLY A 291 -39.22 14.16 5.29
N TYR A 292 -39.15 14.57 6.54
CA TYR A 292 -38.40 15.75 6.99
C TYR A 292 -36.88 15.54 7.03
N GLY A 293 -36.40 14.30 6.87
CA GLY A 293 -34.99 13.91 7.06
C GLY A 293 -34.72 13.49 8.52
N GLU A 294 -33.45 13.49 8.90
CA GLU A 294 -32.97 13.13 10.26
C GLU A 294 -32.06 14.23 10.80
N PRO A 295 -32.02 14.42 12.13
CA PRO A 295 -31.06 15.33 12.74
C PRO A 295 -29.62 14.86 12.51
N LEU A 296 -28.74 15.78 12.14
CA LEU A 296 -27.31 15.48 12.00
C LEU A 296 -26.66 14.98 13.30
N SER A 297 -27.20 15.36 14.46
CA SER A 297 -26.76 14.91 15.78
C SER A 297 -26.90 13.40 16.01
N LEU A 298 -27.78 12.72 15.26
CA LEU A 298 -27.89 11.25 15.28
C LEU A 298 -26.80 10.56 14.47
N ILE A 299 -26.18 11.27 13.55
CA ILE A 299 -25.16 10.73 12.63
C ILE A 299 -23.76 11.12 13.06
N ILE A 300 -23.63 12.27 13.73
CA ILE A 300 -22.37 12.93 14.11
C ILE A 300 -22.33 13.08 15.62
N ASP A 301 -21.30 12.54 16.25
CA ASP A 301 -21.11 12.65 17.69
C ASP A 301 -20.61 14.05 18.10
N GLY A 302 -21.22 14.65 19.12
CA GLY A 302 -20.79 15.95 19.67
C GLY A 302 -21.17 17.18 18.84
N LEU A 303 -22.25 17.06 18.04
CA LEU A 303 -22.85 18.19 17.30
C LEU A 303 -24.06 18.80 18.03
N GLU A 304 -24.47 18.24 19.17
CA GLU A 304 -25.76 18.46 19.85
C GLU A 304 -26.18 19.94 20.02
N GLU A 305 -25.23 20.82 20.32
CA GLU A 305 -25.47 22.26 20.52
C GLU A 305 -24.82 23.14 19.45
N ASN A 306 -24.11 22.55 18.48
CA ASN A 306 -23.30 23.28 17.52
C ASN A 306 -23.94 23.26 16.13
N LYS A 307 -24.06 24.42 15.52
CA LYS A 307 -24.57 24.53 14.14
C LYS A 307 -23.50 24.17 13.12
N VAL A 308 -23.93 23.52 12.05
CA VAL A 308 -23.12 23.37 10.85
C VAL A 308 -23.17 24.68 10.07
N ILE A 309 -22.03 25.29 9.81
CA ILE A 309 -21.94 26.57 9.12
C ILE A 309 -21.47 26.44 7.67
N PHE A 310 -20.90 25.30 7.30
CA PHE A 310 -20.41 25.06 5.94
C PHE A 310 -20.51 23.57 5.59
N GLY A 311 -20.79 23.29 4.32
CA GLY A 311 -20.76 21.96 3.75
C GLY A 311 -20.32 21.98 2.30
N ALA A 312 -19.51 21.00 1.92
CA ALA A 312 -19.06 20.85 0.55
C ALA A 312 -18.78 19.38 0.19
N LYS A 313 -18.77 19.09 -1.10
CA LYS A 313 -18.18 17.86 -1.62
C LYS A 313 -16.69 17.83 -1.30
N TYR A 314 -16.22 16.72 -0.78
CA TYR A 314 -14.81 16.56 -0.46
C TYR A 314 -13.94 16.42 -1.72
N LEU A 315 -12.99 17.32 -1.87
CA LEU A 315 -11.93 17.28 -2.88
C LEU A 315 -10.58 17.50 -2.17
N PRO A 316 -9.63 16.54 -2.20
CA PRO A 316 -8.41 16.58 -1.40
C PRO A 316 -7.60 17.88 -1.52
N GLN A 317 -7.48 18.41 -2.74
CA GLN A 317 -6.68 19.61 -3.04
C GLN A 317 -7.43 20.94 -2.83
N MET A 318 -8.70 20.90 -2.43
CA MET A 318 -9.49 22.08 -2.17
C MET A 318 -8.93 22.84 -0.98
N LYS A 319 -8.77 24.15 -1.12
CA LYS A 319 -8.32 25.05 -0.05
C LYS A 319 -9.54 25.70 0.60
N LEU A 320 -9.58 25.66 1.92
CA LEU A 320 -10.63 26.24 2.74
C LEU A 320 -10.07 27.38 3.60
N LEU A 321 -10.78 28.47 3.66
CA LEU A 321 -10.55 29.55 4.61
C LEU A 321 -11.41 29.28 5.84
N LEU A 322 -10.82 29.32 7.04
CA LEU A 322 -11.52 29.19 8.31
C LEU A 322 -11.41 30.49 9.06
N VAL A 323 -12.53 30.98 9.63
CA VAL A 323 -12.55 32.24 10.38
C VAL A 323 -13.36 32.09 11.67
N SER A 324 -12.79 32.59 12.78
CA SER A 324 -13.47 32.65 14.08
C SER A 324 -14.14 33.98 14.35
N SER A 325 -15.08 34.03 15.30
CA SER A 325 -15.80 35.24 15.71
C SER A 325 -14.85 36.36 16.17
N LYS A 326 -13.69 36.03 16.72
CA LYS A 326 -12.65 37.01 17.12
C LYS A 326 -11.80 37.50 15.95
N GLY A 327 -12.12 37.13 14.71
CA GLY A 327 -11.42 37.56 13.51
C GLY A 327 -10.08 36.89 13.28
N ASN A 328 -9.84 35.73 13.89
CA ASN A 328 -8.68 34.90 13.57
C ASN A 328 -9.03 33.93 12.47
N GLY A 329 -8.09 33.64 11.58
CA GLY A 329 -8.31 32.69 10.52
C GLY A 329 -7.05 32.19 9.87
N PHE A 330 -7.18 31.15 9.06
CA PHE A 330 -6.09 30.56 8.26
C PHE A 330 -6.68 29.73 7.13
N ILE A 331 -5.80 29.33 6.23
CA ILE A 331 -6.13 28.46 5.10
C ILE A 331 -5.73 27.05 5.44
N VAL A 332 -6.53 26.05 5.02
CA VAL A 332 -6.24 24.64 5.20
C VAL A 332 -6.62 23.84 3.95
N TYR A 333 -5.87 22.78 3.64
CA TYR A 333 -6.27 21.84 2.60
C TYR A 333 -7.35 20.89 3.10
N ALA A 334 -8.32 20.55 2.23
CA ALA A 334 -9.40 19.62 2.58
C ALA A 334 -8.89 18.23 2.98
N GLU A 335 -7.78 17.76 2.43
CA GLU A 335 -7.14 16.51 2.85
C GLU A 335 -6.74 16.49 4.34
N LYS A 336 -6.37 17.64 4.89
CA LYS A 336 -5.96 17.78 6.28
C LYS A 336 -7.13 17.84 7.25
N VAL A 337 -8.32 18.20 6.78
CA VAL A 337 -9.53 18.25 7.61
C VAL A 337 -10.34 16.96 7.56
N PHE A 338 -10.11 16.11 6.57
CA PHE A 338 -10.81 14.84 6.41
C PHE A 338 -10.60 13.90 7.61
N SER A 339 -11.68 13.30 8.10
CA SER A 339 -11.65 12.34 9.21
C SER A 339 -12.78 11.33 9.09
N THR A 340 -12.48 10.06 9.27
CA THR A 340 -13.47 8.98 9.32
C THR A 340 -14.13 8.81 10.70
N ARG A 341 -13.71 9.58 11.71
CA ARG A 341 -14.24 9.52 13.07
C ARG A 341 -15.56 10.28 13.17
N LYS A 342 -16.60 9.67 13.75
CA LYS A 342 -17.90 10.31 14.00
C LYS A 342 -17.80 11.55 14.90
N SER A 343 -16.85 11.60 15.82
CA SER A 343 -16.57 12.74 16.69
C SER A 343 -15.88 13.92 15.99
N GLY A 344 -15.61 13.79 14.68
CA GLY A 344 -14.95 14.80 13.87
C GLY A 344 -13.47 15.02 14.18
N LYS A 345 -12.90 16.05 13.54
CA LYS A 345 -11.51 16.47 13.71
C LYS A 345 -11.46 17.95 14.06
N GLN A 346 -10.86 18.28 15.19
CA GLN A 346 -10.60 19.67 15.59
C GLN A 346 -9.54 20.28 14.66
N VAL A 347 -9.88 21.32 13.95
CA VAL A 347 -8.99 22.04 13.01
C VAL A 347 -8.81 23.48 13.43
N LEU A 348 -9.89 24.23 13.66
CA LEU A 348 -9.83 25.57 14.20
C LEU A 348 -9.88 25.52 15.73
N ASN A 349 -8.78 25.92 16.39
CA ASN A 349 -8.69 25.95 17.85
C ASN A 349 -9.34 27.24 18.36
N LEU A 350 -10.47 27.09 19.01
CA LEU A 350 -11.24 28.18 19.61
C LEU A 350 -10.89 28.33 21.09
N LYS A 351 -10.78 29.56 21.59
CA LYS A 351 -10.66 29.86 23.02
C LYS A 351 -12.06 30.12 23.61
N ASN A 352 -12.16 30.21 24.93
CA ASN A 352 -13.42 30.51 25.63
C ASN A 352 -14.13 31.70 24.97
N ASN A 353 -15.42 31.54 24.71
CA ASN A 353 -16.31 32.49 24.04
C ASN A 353 -15.88 32.84 22.60
N ASP A 354 -15.21 31.95 21.88
CA ASP A 354 -14.92 32.09 20.46
C ASP A 354 -15.63 30.94 19.70
N ILE A 355 -16.24 31.25 18.58
CA ILE A 355 -16.92 30.28 17.72
C ILE A 355 -16.42 30.42 16.29
N ALA A 356 -16.51 29.36 15.51
CA ALA A 356 -16.29 29.44 14.07
C ALA A 356 -17.49 30.14 13.42
N VAL A 357 -17.24 31.15 12.59
CA VAL A 357 -18.29 31.96 11.98
C VAL A 357 -18.37 31.75 10.49
N SER A 358 -17.24 31.62 9.83
CA SER A 358 -17.20 31.47 8.37
C SER A 358 -16.21 30.41 7.95
N CYS A 359 -16.62 29.65 6.94
CA CYS A 359 -15.76 28.74 6.16
C CYS A 359 -16.13 28.91 4.70
N SER A 360 -15.14 29.13 3.84
CA SER A 360 -15.38 29.30 2.41
C SER A 360 -14.29 28.63 1.57
N ILE A 361 -14.66 28.21 0.37
CA ILE A 361 -13.71 27.65 -0.61
C ILE A 361 -12.94 28.83 -1.20
N ILE A 362 -11.61 28.71 -1.27
CA ILE A 362 -10.76 29.73 -1.86
C ILE A 362 -10.82 29.63 -3.39
N ASN A 363 -11.42 30.66 -4.01
CA ASN A 363 -11.59 30.76 -5.45
C ASN A 363 -10.93 32.01 -6.08
N GLY A 364 -10.14 32.76 -5.30
CA GLY A 364 -9.56 34.02 -5.75
C GLY A 364 -8.24 34.39 -5.07
N ASP A 365 -7.74 35.56 -5.44
CA ASP A 365 -6.48 36.14 -5.00
C ASP A 365 -6.63 37.19 -3.89
N MET A 366 -7.88 37.65 -3.66
CA MET A 366 -8.23 38.63 -2.62
C MET A 366 -9.12 38.01 -1.56
N LEU A 367 -9.02 38.52 -0.33
CA LEU A 367 -9.89 38.17 0.79
C LEU A 367 -10.62 39.43 1.27
N ALA A 368 -11.95 39.33 1.38
CA ALA A 368 -12.80 40.33 2.02
C ALA A 368 -13.26 39.78 3.37
N VAL A 369 -13.12 40.54 4.43
CA VAL A 369 -13.59 40.24 5.78
C VAL A 369 -14.48 41.39 6.26
N VAL A 370 -15.63 41.04 6.82
CA VAL A 370 -16.57 42.04 7.35
C VAL A 370 -16.90 41.71 8.80
N GLY A 371 -16.89 42.72 9.63
CA GLY A 371 -17.29 42.65 11.05
C GLY A 371 -18.76 42.93 11.29
N GLU A 372 -19.30 42.50 12.45
CA GLU A 372 -20.60 42.86 12.95
C GLU A 372 -20.81 44.40 13.05
N ASN A 373 -19.72 45.13 13.33
CA ASN A 373 -19.65 46.59 13.30
C ASN A 373 -19.72 47.19 11.88
N ARG A 374 -20.01 46.36 10.88
CA ARG A 374 -20.13 46.72 9.47
C ARG A 374 -18.86 47.28 8.83
N LYS A 375 -17.66 47.03 9.38
CA LYS A 375 -16.43 47.44 8.74
C LYS A 375 -15.89 46.33 7.82
N LEU A 376 -15.67 46.68 6.55
CA LEU A 376 -15.14 45.85 5.51
C LEU A 376 -13.64 46.11 5.34
N LEU A 377 -12.85 45.05 5.28
CA LEU A 377 -11.43 45.07 5.00
C LEU A 377 -11.14 44.08 3.86
N ILE A 378 -10.34 44.53 2.88
CA ILE A 378 -9.91 43.70 1.75
C ILE A 378 -8.39 43.69 1.71
N PHE A 379 -7.80 42.50 1.54
CA PHE A 379 -6.36 42.34 1.41
C PHE A 379 -6.03 41.06 0.62
N PRO A 380 -4.77 40.94 0.13
CA PRO A 380 -4.35 39.76 -0.64
C PRO A 380 -4.44 38.46 0.17
N ILE A 381 -4.96 37.40 -0.42
CA ILE A 381 -5.10 36.08 0.22
C ILE A 381 -3.75 35.48 0.64
N LYS A 382 -2.66 35.82 -0.05
CA LYS A 382 -1.28 35.41 0.27
C LYS A 382 -0.81 35.84 1.66
N ASP A 383 -1.44 36.83 2.26
CA ASP A 383 -1.12 37.30 3.62
C ASP A 383 -1.71 36.40 4.72
N VAL A 384 -2.51 35.40 4.33
CA VAL A 384 -3.10 34.40 5.23
C VAL A 384 -2.29 33.12 5.19
N PRO A 385 -1.79 32.61 6.34
CA PRO A 385 -0.97 31.41 6.37
C PRO A 385 -1.77 30.16 6.05
N LEU A 386 -1.09 29.19 5.44
CA LEU A 386 -1.57 27.81 5.26
C LEU A 386 -1.16 27.00 6.49
N LEU A 387 -2.13 26.45 7.22
CA LEU A 387 -1.90 25.67 8.43
C LEU A 387 -2.73 24.40 8.40
N ASP A 388 -2.23 23.31 8.98
CA ASP A 388 -2.99 22.05 9.10
C ASP A 388 -4.01 22.09 10.25
N LYS A 389 -3.73 22.88 11.29
CA LYS A 389 -4.55 23.08 12.50
C LYS A 389 -4.04 24.27 13.28
N GLY A 390 -4.90 25.00 13.96
CA GLY A 390 -4.47 26.09 14.84
C GLY A 390 -5.56 27.11 15.15
N LYS A 391 -5.17 28.22 15.78
CA LYS A 391 -6.00 29.40 16.01
C LYS A 391 -6.02 30.31 14.77
N GLY A 392 -4.97 30.22 13.94
CA GLY A 392 -4.77 31.16 12.83
C GLY A 392 -4.19 32.48 13.27
N VAL A 393 -4.23 33.43 12.34
CA VAL A 393 -3.73 34.82 12.51
C VAL A 393 -4.91 35.80 12.50
N ILE A 394 -4.69 36.97 13.08
CA ILE A 394 -5.71 38.03 13.06
C ILE A 394 -5.89 38.52 11.61
N LEU A 395 -7.10 38.35 11.08
CA LEU A 395 -7.50 38.82 9.75
C LEU A 395 -7.95 40.31 9.83
N GLN A 396 -8.82 40.59 10.80
CA GLN A 396 -9.32 41.96 11.06
C GLN A 396 -9.43 42.17 12.57
N ARG A 397 -9.22 43.44 13.03
CA ARG A 397 -9.38 43.85 14.44
C ARG A 397 -10.70 44.56 14.60
N TYR A 398 -11.42 44.20 15.63
CA TYR A 398 -12.69 44.82 16.02
C TYR A 398 -12.53 45.57 17.33
N LYS A 399 -13.13 46.79 17.45
CA LYS A 399 -13.31 47.47 18.71
C LYS A 399 -14.50 46.94 19.47
N ASP A 400 -15.58 46.72 18.73
CA ASP A 400 -16.87 46.19 19.21
C ASP A 400 -17.37 45.11 18.27
N GLY A 401 -18.04 44.07 18.82
CA GLY A 401 -18.49 42.93 18.08
C GLY A 401 -17.39 41.98 17.65
N GLY A 402 -17.67 41.19 16.62
CA GLY A 402 -16.74 40.18 16.06
C GLY A 402 -16.73 40.16 14.55
N CYS A 403 -16.15 39.10 14.00
CA CYS A 403 -16.24 38.79 12.59
C CYS A 403 -17.66 38.30 12.26
N SER A 404 -18.23 38.84 11.20
CA SER A 404 -19.55 38.40 10.71
C SER A 404 -19.42 37.42 9.54
N ASP A 405 -18.51 37.72 8.58
CA ASP A 405 -18.32 36.87 7.41
C ASP A 405 -16.98 37.15 6.70
N ALA A 406 -16.51 36.18 5.90
CA ALA A 406 -15.32 36.30 5.09
C ALA A 406 -15.43 35.49 3.80
N ILE A 407 -15.00 36.08 2.68
CA ILE A 407 -15.04 35.45 1.36
C ILE A 407 -13.78 35.76 0.55
N SER A 408 -13.29 34.77 -0.21
CA SER A 408 -12.27 35.00 -1.22
C SER A 408 -12.89 35.32 -2.58
N PHE A 409 -12.29 36.19 -3.35
CA PHE A 409 -12.75 36.58 -4.67
C PHE A 409 -11.57 36.93 -5.59
N LYS A 410 -11.81 36.93 -6.88
CA LYS A 410 -10.82 37.38 -7.87
C LYS A 410 -10.91 38.88 -8.04
N LEU A 411 -9.78 39.55 -7.99
CA LEU A 411 -9.68 40.99 -8.17
C LEU A 411 -10.36 41.47 -9.46
N GLN A 412 -10.23 40.70 -10.53
CA GLN A 412 -10.80 41.01 -11.85
C GLN A 412 -12.34 40.99 -11.85
N ASP A 413 -12.94 40.08 -11.07
CA ASP A 413 -14.40 39.87 -11.00
C ASP A 413 -15.08 40.88 -10.07
N GLY A 414 -14.31 41.49 -9.14
CA GLY A 414 -14.81 42.38 -8.10
C GLY A 414 -15.46 41.63 -6.94
N LEU A 415 -15.81 42.36 -5.87
CA LEU A 415 -16.47 41.82 -4.70
C LEU A 415 -17.96 41.68 -4.97
N ILE A 416 -18.50 40.49 -4.74
CA ILE A 416 -19.91 40.16 -4.98
C ILE A 416 -20.62 39.97 -3.65
N TRP A 417 -21.84 40.51 -3.52
CA TRP A 417 -22.77 40.22 -2.43
C TRP A 417 -24.21 40.20 -2.91
N PHE A 418 -25.13 39.65 -2.09
CA PHE A 418 -26.56 39.63 -2.37
C PHE A 418 -27.31 40.50 -1.39
N GLN A 419 -28.27 41.27 -1.91
CA GLN A 419 -29.20 42.07 -1.12
C GLN A 419 -30.38 41.23 -0.64
N LYS A 420 -31.13 41.70 0.38
CA LYS A 420 -32.30 40.97 0.95
C LYS A 420 -33.33 40.46 -0.07
N ALA A 421 -33.43 41.11 -1.22
CA ALA A 421 -34.31 40.68 -2.31
C ALA A 421 -33.67 39.73 -3.31
N GLY A 422 -32.51 39.10 -2.97
CA GLY A 422 -31.77 38.20 -3.87
C GLY A 422 -31.06 38.91 -5.03
N ARG A 423 -31.08 40.24 -5.08
CA ARG A 423 -30.38 40.98 -6.15
C ARG A 423 -28.87 40.94 -5.94
N LYS A 424 -28.15 40.39 -6.91
CA LYS A 424 -26.70 40.36 -6.95
C LYS A 424 -26.13 41.76 -7.18
N ARG A 425 -25.18 42.19 -6.35
CA ARG A 425 -24.37 43.38 -6.50
C ARG A 425 -22.91 43.02 -6.66
N THR A 426 -22.21 43.78 -7.52
CA THR A 426 -20.77 43.62 -7.75
C THR A 426 -20.09 44.96 -7.59
N GLU A 427 -19.07 45.03 -6.74
CA GLU A 427 -18.20 46.18 -6.56
C GLU A 427 -16.84 45.93 -7.17
N LYS A 428 -16.47 46.71 -8.17
CA LYS A 428 -15.18 46.59 -8.87
C LYS A 428 -14.15 47.58 -8.32
N GLU A 429 -14.59 48.72 -7.78
CA GLU A 429 -13.72 49.73 -7.23
C GLU A 429 -13.45 49.49 -5.74
N ILE A 430 -12.61 48.49 -5.47
CA ILE A 430 -12.32 48.05 -4.08
C ILE A 430 -11.24 48.87 -3.35
N VAL A 431 -10.62 49.86 -4.01
CA VAL A 431 -9.47 50.64 -3.50
C VAL A 431 -9.75 51.23 -2.12
N ASN A 432 -10.99 51.65 -1.87
CA ASN A 432 -11.40 52.27 -0.59
C ASN A 432 -11.28 51.32 0.61
N TRP A 433 -11.40 50.00 0.38
CA TRP A 433 -11.41 48.96 1.42
C TRP A 433 -10.09 48.16 1.46
N LEU A 434 -9.16 48.44 0.55
CA LEU A 434 -7.85 47.83 0.57
C LEU A 434 -7.10 48.28 1.83
N GLY A 435 -6.48 47.31 2.51
CA GLY A 435 -5.70 47.57 3.70
C GLY A 435 -4.74 46.41 4.03
N LYS A 436 -3.96 46.57 5.10
CA LYS A 436 -3.09 45.47 5.59
C LYS A 436 -3.94 44.51 6.44
N ARG A 437 -3.61 43.23 6.37
CA ARG A 437 -4.17 42.19 7.26
C ARG A 437 -4.07 42.67 8.72
N GLY A 438 -5.15 42.47 9.49
CA GLY A 438 -5.23 42.92 10.88
C GLY A 438 -5.58 44.38 11.05
N GLY A 439 -5.92 45.10 9.98
CA GLY A 439 -6.51 46.43 10.03
C GLY A 439 -7.95 46.43 10.58
N THR A 440 -8.51 47.63 10.82
CA THR A 440 -9.90 47.77 11.33
C THR A 440 -10.94 47.82 10.25
N GLY A 441 -10.57 48.08 8.97
CA GLY A 441 -11.49 48.23 7.85
C GLY A 441 -12.26 49.57 7.84
N LYS A 442 -13.06 49.77 6.82
CA LYS A 442 -13.92 50.95 6.60
C LYS A 442 -15.39 50.57 6.38
N MET A 443 -16.30 51.50 6.44
CA MET A 443 -17.74 51.24 6.16
C MET A 443 -17.91 50.63 4.76
N PRO A 444 -18.76 49.64 4.59
CA PRO A 444 -18.95 48.93 3.33
C PRO A 444 -19.71 49.82 2.32
N PRO A 445 -19.77 49.40 1.04
CA PRO A 445 -20.54 50.14 0.02
C PRO A 445 -22.00 50.27 0.37
N MET A 446 -22.65 51.31 -0.17
CA MET A 446 -24.11 51.52 0.00
C MET A 446 -24.88 50.27 -0.48
N GLY A 447 -25.88 49.85 0.33
CA GLY A 447 -26.69 48.68 0.03
C GLY A 447 -26.08 47.35 0.43
N PHE A 448 -24.98 47.33 1.18
CA PHE A 448 -24.44 46.13 1.80
C PHE A 448 -25.40 45.61 2.87
N PRO A 449 -25.69 44.30 2.97
CA PRO A 449 -26.73 43.71 3.81
C PRO A 449 -26.55 44.00 5.32
N ASN A 450 -27.64 43.87 6.06
CA ASN A 450 -27.68 43.85 7.51
C ASN A 450 -28.50 42.63 7.97
N PRO A 451 -27.92 41.66 8.69
CA PRO A 451 -26.53 41.59 9.15
C PRO A 451 -25.52 41.55 8.00
N PRO A 452 -24.28 42.03 8.24
CA PRO A 452 -23.27 42.14 7.19
C PRO A 452 -22.71 40.76 6.81
N ARG A 453 -23.23 40.21 5.70
CA ARG A 453 -22.81 38.93 5.12
C ARG A 453 -22.70 39.03 3.61
N PHE A 454 -21.81 38.23 3.01
CA PHE A 454 -21.64 38.18 1.55
C PHE A 454 -22.72 37.31 0.88
N ASN A 455 -23.44 36.52 1.65
CA ASN A 455 -24.42 35.51 1.28
C ASN A 455 -23.88 34.41 0.36
N HIS A 456 -24.06 33.25 0.80
CA HIS A 456 -23.62 32.00 0.15
C HIS A 456 -24.83 31.23 -0.35
#